data_616b68c5fc52a773888fab82cf46a431
#
_entry.id   616b68c5fc52a773888fab82cf46a431
#
_cell.length_a   1.000
_cell.length_b   1.000
_cell.length_c   1.000
_cell.angle_alpha   90.00
_cell.angle_beta   90.00
_cell.angle_gamma   90.00
#
_symmetry.space_group_name_H-M   'P 1'
#
loop_
_entity.id
_entity.type
_entity.pdbx_description
1 polymer ?
#
loop_
_entity_poly.entity_id
_entity_poly.type
_entity_poly.pdbx_seq_one_letter_code
_entity_poly.pdbx_strand_id
1 'polypeptide(L)'
;MTDKTKNKIAIFDLDETLLAGDSSRLWTNYLWDKKIVTDPHFLKLDEQMIADYYAEKLDINQYLFQHLAYFKHHDINKINHWVNDFTKTKIQPLLYPQGISIITQYRQQNIPVMIISATMSFLVHVIAKQLNADISMGIDMQIKDNHYTGLIEGIPTFREGKVERLNQWKKANNINNTYIYFYTDSSNDLPLCYQADHVIAVNADSKLVQTADEKAWEQQHWELNK
;
A
#
# COMPACT_ATOMS: atom_id res chain seq x y z
N MET A 1 23.94 19.51 -6.81
CA MET A 1 24.86 19.05 -5.74
C MET A 1 24.02 18.21 -4.79
N THR A 2 24.13 16.90 -4.81
CA THR A 2 23.45 16.03 -3.85
C THR A 2 24.11 16.23 -2.49
N ASP A 3 23.33 16.71 -1.52
CA ASP A 3 23.77 16.89 -0.14
C ASP A 3 24.15 15.52 0.43
N LYS A 4 25.45 15.23 0.56
CA LYS A 4 26.01 13.96 1.04
C LYS A 4 25.72 13.66 2.52
N THR A 5 24.99 14.55 3.22
CA THR A 5 24.76 14.47 4.67
C THR A 5 23.38 13.94 5.05
N LYS A 6 22.42 13.82 4.11
CA LYS A 6 21.09 13.30 4.38
C LYS A 6 21.06 11.77 4.27
N ASN A 7 20.49 11.11 5.27
CA ASN A 7 20.07 9.72 5.13
C ASN A 7 19.04 9.64 3.99
N LYS A 8 19.07 8.57 3.20
CA LYS A 8 18.14 8.38 2.08
C LYS A 8 17.15 7.28 2.41
N ILE A 9 15.94 7.40 1.90
CA ILE A 9 14.93 6.34 1.94
C ILE A 9 14.15 6.35 0.63
N ALA A 10 13.85 5.16 0.10
CA ALA A 10 12.94 4.98 -1.01
C ALA A 10 11.61 4.46 -0.48
N ILE A 11 10.54 5.22 -0.72
CA ILE A 11 9.18 4.90 -0.29
C ILE A 11 8.36 4.60 -1.52
N PHE A 12 7.58 3.52 -1.47
CA PHE A 12 6.68 3.11 -2.54
C PHE A 12 5.27 2.97 -2.00
N ASP A 13 4.29 3.48 -2.74
CA ASP A 13 2.95 2.94 -2.65
C ASP A 13 2.92 1.53 -3.24
N LEU A 14 1.82 0.80 -3.03
CA LEU A 14 1.71 -0.60 -3.45
C LEU A 14 0.81 -0.77 -4.66
N ASP A 15 -0.49 -0.47 -4.47
CA ASP A 15 -1.55 -0.75 -5.43
C ASP A 15 -1.39 0.19 -6.65
N GLU A 16 -1.54 -0.35 -7.86
CA GLU A 16 -1.30 0.33 -9.15
C GLU A 16 0.11 0.97 -9.30
N THR A 17 0.95 0.97 -8.23
CA THR A 17 2.34 1.46 -8.23
C THR A 17 3.35 0.32 -8.40
N LEU A 18 3.44 -0.60 -7.42
CA LEU A 18 4.30 -1.80 -7.49
C LEU A 18 3.55 -3.02 -8.03
N LEU A 19 2.24 -3.00 -7.92
CA LEU A 19 1.31 -4.04 -8.31
C LEU A 19 0.42 -3.53 -9.47
N ALA A 20 0.29 -4.30 -10.53
CA ALA A 20 -0.66 -4.04 -11.61
C ALA A 20 -2.08 -4.43 -11.16
N GLY A 21 -2.66 -3.66 -10.26
CA GLY A 21 -3.99 -3.88 -9.69
C GLY A 21 -4.10 -3.45 -8.23
N ASP A 22 -5.31 -3.57 -7.69
CA ASP A 22 -5.67 -3.26 -6.31
C ASP A 22 -5.64 -4.53 -5.46
N SER A 23 -4.77 -4.58 -4.45
CA SER A 23 -4.57 -5.74 -3.59
C SER A 23 -5.78 -6.05 -2.71
N SER A 24 -6.57 -5.06 -2.29
CA SER A 24 -7.79 -5.26 -1.51
C SER A 24 -8.86 -5.92 -2.36
N ARG A 25 -9.04 -5.48 -3.60
CA ARG A 25 -9.97 -6.08 -4.57
C ARG A 25 -9.55 -7.49 -4.95
N LEU A 26 -8.27 -7.72 -5.21
CA LEU A 26 -7.73 -9.04 -5.50
C LEU A 26 -7.93 -9.99 -4.31
N TRP A 27 -7.80 -9.49 -3.06
CA TRP A 27 -8.08 -10.24 -1.85
C TRP A 27 -9.56 -10.61 -1.73
N THR A 28 -10.47 -9.68 -1.98
CA THR A 28 -11.92 -9.91 -2.02
C THR A 28 -12.25 -11.05 -2.99
N ASN A 29 -11.74 -10.97 -4.21
CA ASN A 29 -11.95 -11.99 -5.23
C ASN A 29 -11.34 -13.35 -4.84
N TYR A 30 -10.15 -13.36 -4.23
CA TYR A 30 -9.52 -14.58 -3.74
C TYR A 30 -10.37 -15.27 -2.67
N LEU A 31 -10.88 -14.53 -1.68
CA LEU A 31 -11.75 -15.08 -0.64
C LEU A 31 -13.04 -15.69 -1.23
N TRP A 32 -13.59 -15.05 -2.24
CA TRP A 32 -14.75 -15.51 -2.97
C TRP A 32 -14.45 -16.80 -3.79
N ASP A 33 -13.39 -16.76 -4.60
CA ASP A 33 -12.96 -17.89 -5.45
C ASP A 33 -12.68 -19.16 -4.62
N LYS A 34 -12.07 -19.00 -3.46
CA LYS A 34 -11.75 -20.07 -2.51
C LYS A 34 -12.96 -20.49 -1.67
N LYS A 35 -14.14 -19.87 -1.86
CA LYS A 35 -15.35 -20.12 -1.08
C LYS A 35 -15.16 -19.93 0.44
N ILE A 36 -14.22 -19.07 0.82
CA ILE A 36 -14.01 -18.67 2.21
C ILE A 36 -15.15 -17.74 2.64
N VAL A 37 -15.54 -16.84 1.73
CA VAL A 37 -16.73 -16.02 1.82
C VAL A 37 -17.68 -16.41 0.70
N THR A 38 -18.95 -16.63 1.02
CA THR A 38 -19.96 -17.10 0.06
C THR A 38 -21.18 -16.18 -0.04
N ASP A 39 -21.21 -15.10 0.74
CA ASP A 39 -22.27 -14.10 0.68
C ASP A 39 -22.01 -13.12 -0.50
N PRO A 40 -22.92 -13.03 -1.48
CA PRO A 40 -22.77 -12.11 -2.63
C PRO A 40 -22.67 -10.64 -2.26
N HIS A 41 -23.13 -10.23 -1.06
CA HIS A 41 -22.98 -8.86 -0.59
C HIS A 41 -21.51 -8.47 -0.38
N PHE A 42 -20.63 -9.44 -0.14
CA PHE A 42 -19.20 -9.20 0.01
C PHE A 42 -18.59 -8.57 -1.24
N LEU A 43 -18.93 -9.06 -2.43
CA LEU A 43 -18.46 -8.48 -3.70
C LEU A 43 -19.02 -7.08 -3.94
N LYS A 44 -20.29 -6.85 -3.54
CA LYS A 44 -20.93 -5.53 -3.68
C LYS A 44 -20.30 -4.47 -2.78
N LEU A 45 -19.76 -4.85 -1.62
CA LEU A 45 -19.01 -3.91 -0.76
C LEU A 45 -17.78 -3.35 -1.46
N ASP A 46 -17.08 -4.19 -2.21
CA ASP A 46 -15.90 -3.80 -2.96
C ASP A 46 -16.26 -2.86 -4.12
N GLU A 47 -17.34 -3.18 -4.87
CA GLU A 47 -17.86 -2.30 -5.91
C GLU A 47 -18.28 -0.93 -5.35
N GLN A 48 -18.96 -0.91 -4.21
CA GLN A 48 -19.37 0.33 -3.54
C GLN A 48 -18.16 1.14 -3.06
N MET A 49 -17.16 0.48 -2.48
CA MET A 49 -15.93 1.12 -2.04
C MET A 49 -15.24 1.85 -3.19
N ILE A 50 -15.13 1.21 -4.35
CA ILE A 50 -14.54 1.81 -5.55
C ILE A 50 -15.34 3.04 -5.99
N ALA A 51 -16.68 2.94 -6.02
CA ALA A 51 -17.55 4.06 -6.37
C ALA A 51 -17.38 5.23 -5.39
N ASP A 52 -17.35 4.95 -4.09
CA ASP A 52 -17.17 5.96 -3.04
C ASP A 52 -15.76 6.58 -3.07
N TYR A 53 -14.74 5.80 -3.42
CA TYR A 53 -13.37 6.27 -3.59
C TYR A 53 -13.27 7.33 -4.71
N TYR A 54 -13.81 7.02 -5.90
CA TYR A 54 -13.84 7.97 -7.01
C TYR A 54 -14.75 9.17 -6.77
N ALA A 55 -15.81 9.01 -5.96
CA ALA A 55 -16.67 10.11 -5.54
C ALA A 55 -16.08 10.96 -4.40
N GLU A 56 -14.90 10.65 -3.91
CA GLU A 56 -14.22 11.24 -2.74
C GLU A 56 -15.05 11.15 -1.43
N LYS A 57 -15.94 10.14 -1.33
CA LYS A 57 -16.86 9.89 -0.19
C LYS A 57 -16.50 8.69 0.66
N LEU A 58 -15.40 8.00 0.34
CA LEU A 58 -15.01 6.78 1.02
C LEU A 58 -14.81 7.01 2.53
N ASP A 59 -15.62 6.32 3.35
CA ASP A 59 -15.35 6.11 4.77
C ASP A 59 -14.56 4.80 4.94
N ILE A 60 -13.24 4.92 5.06
CA ILE A 60 -12.33 3.78 5.17
C ILE A 60 -12.62 2.93 6.42
N ASN A 61 -13.07 3.53 7.53
CA ASN A 61 -13.39 2.79 8.76
C ASN A 61 -14.62 1.90 8.54
N GLN A 62 -15.67 2.46 7.94
CA GLN A 62 -16.89 1.72 7.65
C GLN A 62 -16.64 0.59 6.66
N TYR A 63 -15.89 0.86 5.58
CA TYR A 63 -15.54 -0.17 4.60
C TYR A 63 -14.79 -1.33 5.23
N LEU A 64 -13.70 -1.06 5.97
CA LEU A 64 -12.89 -2.11 6.58
C LEU A 64 -13.65 -2.88 7.67
N PHE A 65 -14.49 -2.21 8.45
CA PHE A 65 -15.35 -2.88 9.42
C PHE A 65 -16.30 -3.87 8.77
N GLN A 66 -16.96 -3.47 7.69
CA GLN A 66 -17.88 -4.31 6.94
C GLN A 66 -17.14 -5.45 6.23
N HIS A 67 -16.01 -5.16 5.57
CA HIS A 67 -15.21 -6.14 4.87
C HIS A 67 -14.67 -7.24 5.81
N LEU A 68 -14.09 -6.86 6.95
CA LEU A 68 -13.59 -7.81 7.95
C LEU A 68 -14.67 -8.64 8.60
N ALA A 69 -15.92 -8.15 8.68
CA ALA A 69 -17.03 -8.87 9.30
C ALA A 69 -17.24 -10.27 8.70
N TYR A 70 -16.87 -10.47 7.42
CA TYR A 70 -17.04 -11.75 6.73
C TYR A 70 -16.02 -12.82 7.13
N PHE A 71 -14.84 -12.44 7.61
CA PHE A 71 -13.79 -13.41 7.95
C PHE A 71 -13.10 -13.19 9.31
N LYS A 72 -13.44 -12.14 10.06
CA LYS A 72 -12.86 -11.86 11.38
C LYS A 72 -13.08 -12.96 12.43
N HIS A 73 -14.07 -13.85 12.23
CA HIS A 73 -14.33 -14.99 13.10
C HIS A 73 -13.30 -16.12 12.95
N HIS A 74 -12.42 -16.01 11.97
CA HIS A 74 -11.33 -16.95 11.81
C HIS A 74 -10.11 -16.50 12.62
N ASP A 75 -9.38 -17.49 13.15
CA ASP A 75 -8.09 -17.31 13.81
C ASP A 75 -7.08 -16.65 12.86
N ILE A 76 -6.27 -15.74 13.41
CA ILE A 76 -5.25 -14.99 12.64
C ILE A 76 -4.29 -15.93 11.91
N ASN A 77 -3.91 -17.08 12.51
CA ASN A 77 -3.00 -18.02 11.83
C ASN A 77 -3.63 -18.59 10.56
N LYS A 78 -4.96 -18.83 10.58
CA LYS A 78 -5.70 -19.26 9.39
C LYS A 78 -5.75 -18.16 8.33
N ILE A 79 -6.00 -16.92 8.73
CA ILE A 79 -5.98 -15.77 7.82
C ILE A 79 -4.58 -15.60 7.22
N ASN A 80 -3.51 -15.69 8.03
CA ASN A 80 -2.13 -15.61 7.57
C ASN A 80 -1.79 -16.72 6.55
N HIS A 81 -2.33 -17.92 6.73
CA HIS A 81 -2.17 -18.99 5.74
C HIS A 81 -2.81 -18.60 4.39
N TRP A 82 -4.02 -18.04 4.40
CA TRP A 82 -4.67 -17.56 3.19
C TRP A 82 -3.91 -16.40 2.53
N VAL A 83 -3.42 -15.46 3.33
CA VAL A 83 -2.61 -14.32 2.83
C VAL A 83 -1.34 -14.80 2.12
N ASN A 84 -0.66 -15.82 2.66
CA ASN A 84 0.51 -16.39 2.00
C ASN A 84 0.17 -17.07 0.65
N ASP A 85 -0.93 -17.86 0.59
CA ASP A 85 -1.39 -18.47 -0.66
C ASP A 85 -1.84 -17.39 -1.67
N PHE A 86 -2.61 -16.39 -1.22
CA PHE A 86 -3.04 -15.25 -2.00
C PHE A 86 -1.86 -14.48 -2.61
N THR A 87 -0.89 -14.14 -1.77
CA THR A 87 0.27 -13.34 -2.21
C THR A 87 1.06 -14.09 -3.28
N LYS A 88 1.25 -15.41 -3.09
CA LYS A 88 1.95 -16.25 -4.06
C LYS A 88 1.17 -16.42 -5.38
N THR A 89 -0.15 -16.59 -5.29
CA THR A 89 -0.97 -17.01 -6.46
C THR A 89 -1.62 -15.86 -7.20
N LYS A 90 -1.92 -14.74 -6.53
CA LYS A 90 -2.64 -13.61 -7.12
C LYS A 90 -1.79 -12.34 -7.19
N ILE A 91 -0.89 -12.09 -6.24
CA ILE A 91 -0.07 -10.86 -6.21
C ILE A 91 1.21 -11.02 -7.02
N GLN A 92 1.98 -12.07 -6.76
CA GLN A 92 3.31 -12.24 -7.39
C GLN A 92 3.30 -12.13 -8.92
N PRO A 93 2.30 -12.68 -9.65
CA PRO A 93 2.23 -12.56 -11.11
C PRO A 93 1.97 -11.13 -11.62
N LEU A 94 1.46 -10.25 -10.75
CA LEU A 94 1.06 -8.88 -11.07
C LEU A 94 2.06 -7.82 -10.58
N LEU A 95 3.18 -8.23 -9.97
CA LEU A 95 4.22 -7.26 -9.56
C LEU A 95 4.98 -6.74 -10.78
N TYR A 96 5.12 -5.41 -10.89
CA TYR A 96 5.86 -4.79 -11.98
C TYR A 96 7.36 -5.12 -11.89
N PRO A 97 7.96 -5.70 -12.95
CA PRO A 97 9.40 -6.03 -12.97
C PRO A 97 10.29 -4.81 -12.78
N GLN A 98 9.85 -3.64 -13.27
CA GLN A 98 10.55 -2.37 -13.12
C GLN A 98 10.64 -1.97 -11.64
N GLY A 99 9.53 -2.08 -10.89
CA GLY A 99 9.50 -1.82 -9.45
C GLY A 99 10.44 -2.73 -8.67
N ILE A 100 10.41 -4.05 -8.97
CA ILE A 100 11.33 -5.04 -8.36
C ILE A 100 12.79 -4.66 -8.63
N SER A 101 13.11 -4.27 -9.88
CA SER A 101 14.48 -3.86 -10.26
C SER A 101 14.93 -2.62 -9.49
N ILE A 102 14.07 -1.60 -9.38
CA ILE A 102 14.38 -0.35 -8.67
C ILE A 102 14.57 -0.61 -7.16
N ILE A 103 13.71 -1.42 -6.53
CA ILE A 103 13.87 -1.84 -5.14
C ILE A 103 15.24 -2.50 -4.94
N THR A 104 15.61 -3.42 -5.86
CA THR A 104 16.92 -4.11 -5.80
C THR A 104 18.08 -3.12 -5.89
N GLN A 105 18.00 -2.12 -6.78
CA GLN A 105 19.03 -1.08 -6.94
C GLN A 105 19.18 -0.22 -5.68
N TYR A 106 18.08 0.20 -5.04
CA TYR A 106 18.16 0.94 -3.77
C TYR A 106 18.84 0.12 -2.68
N ARG A 107 18.48 -1.15 -2.55
CA ARG A 107 19.08 -2.04 -1.56
C ARG A 107 20.58 -2.26 -1.80
N GLN A 108 21.01 -2.41 -3.05
CA GLN A 108 22.45 -2.50 -3.41
C GLN A 108 23.21 -1.23 -3.03
N GLN A 109 22.54 -0.08 -3.00
CA GLN A 109 23.10 1.20 -2.55
C GLN A 109 23.00 1.41 -1.04
N ASN A 110 22.51 0.42 -0.27
CA ASN A 110 22.21 0.51 1.16
C ASN A 110 21.20 1.64 1.48
N ILE A 111 20.26 1.92 0.57
CA ILE A 111 19.15 2.84 0.79
C ILE A 111 17.96 1.99 1.26
N PRO A 112 17.45 2.21 2.48
CA PRO A 112 16.28 1.49 2.98
C PRO A 112 15.07 1.68 2.07
N VAL A 113 14.31 0.60 1.89
CA VAL A 113 13.08 0.57 1.12
C VAL A 113 11.88 0.41 2.04
N MET A 114 10.91 1.31 1.91
CA MET A 114 9.64 1.28 2.64
C MET A 114 8.48 1.11 1.65
N ILE A 115 7.52 0.25 2.00
CA ILE A 115 6.21 0.22 1.33
C ILE A 115 5.17 0.81 2.28
N ILE A 116 4.39 1.80 1.81
CA ILE A 116 3.32 2.44 2.57
C ILE A 116 2.04 2.46 1.73
N SER A 117 1.02 1.71 2.14
CA SER A 117 -0.22 1.51 1.37
C SER A 117 -1.47 1.72 2.22
N ALA A 118 -2.56 2.14 1.58
CA ALA A 118 -3.89 2.20 2.20
C ALA A 118 -4.59 0.84 2.32
N THR A 119 -3.89 -0.24 2.06
CA THR A 119 -4.34 -1.62 2.24
C THR A 119 -4.10 -2.10 3.68
N MET A 120 -4.86 -3.10 4.13
CA MET A 120 -4.71 -3.72 5.45
C MET A 120 -3.29 -4.25 5.66
N SER A 121 -2.70 -3.96 6.82
CA SER A 121 -1.29 -4.23 7.12
C SER A 121 -0.89 -5.70 6.99
N PHE A 122 -1.78 -6.64 7.28
CA PHE A 122 -1.49 -8.07 7.16
C PHE A 122 -1.27 -8.52 5.70
N LEU A 123 -1.87 -7.82 4.71
CA LEU A 123 -1.58 -8.03 3.29
C LEU A 123 -0.26 -7.34 2.93
N VAL A 124 -0.13 -6.06 3.28
CA VAL A 124 1.05 -5.24 2.94
C VAL A 124 2.34 -5.88 3.46
N HIS A 125 2.35 -6.40 4.68
CA HIS A 125 3.54 -7.02 5.28
C HIS A 125 4.03 -8.25 4.51
N VAL A 126 3.11 -9.12 4.07
CA VAL A 126 3.51 -10.32 3.32
C VAL A 126 3.99 -9.96 1.91
N ILE A 127 3.31 -9.01 1.25
CA ILE A 127 3.71 -8.53 -0.08
C ILE A 127 5.08 -7.83 -0.01
N ALA A 128 5.27 -6.92 0.95
CA ALA A 128 6.53 -6.22 1.16
C ALA A 128 7.71 -7.17 1.42
N LYS A 129 7.47 -8.23 2.19
CA LYS A 129 8.47 -9.28 2.42
C LYS A 129 8.89 -9.99 1.13
N GLN A 130 7.96 -10.26 0.22
CA GLN A 130 8.29 -10.84 -1.10
C GLN A 130 9.10 -9.88 -1.97
N LEU A 131 8.86 -8.58 -1.84
CA LEU A 131 9.60 -7.53 -2.53
C LEU A 131 10.95 -7.21 -1.87
N ASN A 132 11.29 -7.87 -0.75
CA ASN A 132 12.46 -7.58 0.07
C ASN A 132 12.50 -6.11 0.55
N ALA A 133 11.36 -5.49 0.81
CA ALA A 133 11.31 -4.18 1.45
C ALA A 133 11.74 -4.29 2.93
N ASP A 134 12.43 -3.27 3.44
CA ASP A 134 12.96 -3.25 4.81
C ASP A 134 11.88 -2.82 5.81
N ILE A 135 10.92 -1.99 5.38
CA ILE A 135 9.83 -1.45 6.19
C ILE A 135 8.52 -1.58 5.42
N SER A 136 7.45 -1.90 6.13
CA SER A 136 6.11 -1.92 5.55
C SER A 136 5.08 -1.30 6.50
N MET A 137 4.19 -0.49 5.94
CA MET A 137 3.09 0.15 6.64
C MET A 137 1.80 -0.03 5.85
N GLY A 138 0.80 -0.56 6.50
CA GLY A 138 -0.57 -0.63 6.00
C GLY A 138 -1.53 -0.12 7.07
N ILE A 139 -2.82 -0.23 6.84
CA ILE A 139 -3.83 0.07 7.86
C ILE A 139 -3.84 -1.05 8.87
N ASP A 140 -3.41 -0.76 10.09
CA ASP A 140 -3.38 -1.74 11.17
C ASP A 140 -4.79 -2.03 11.67
N MET A 141 -5.08 -3.32 11.84
CA MET A 141 -6.37 -3.79 12.33
C MET A 141 -6.23 -4.27 13.77
N GLN A 142 -7.13 -3.82 14.64
CA GLN A 142 -7.13 -4.21 16.04
C GLN A 142 -7.32 -5.72 16.20
N ILE A 143 -6.49 -6.31 17.08
CA ILE A 143 -6.51 -7.74 17.39
C ILE A 143 -6.95 -7.92 18.85
N LYS A 144 -7.85 -8.88 19.07
CA LYS A 144 -8.25 -9.34 20.40
C LYS A 144 -8.46 -10.85 20.37
N ASP A 145 -7.93 -11.56 21.35
CA ASP A 145 -8.07 -13.01 21.51
C ASP A 145 -7.73 -13.78 20.21
N ASN A 146 -6.64 -13.39 19.54
CA ASN A 146 -6.17 -13.95 18.29
C ASN A 146 -7.14 -13.81 17.07
N HIS A 147 -8.03 -12.80 17.13
CA HIS A 147 -8.98 -12.48 16.07
C HIS A 147 -8.97 -10.98 15.76
N TYR A 148 -9.25 -10.63 14.51
CA TYR A 148 -9.49 -9.22 14.15
C TYR A 148 -10.84 -8.77 14.68
N THR A 149 -10.89 -7.59 15.31
CA THR A 149 -12.15 -7.02 15.81
C THR A 149 -13.00 -6.37 14.72
N GLY A 150 -12.37 -5.97 13.63
CA GLY A 150 -12.97 -5.16 12.56
C GLY A 150 -12.70 -3.66 12.72
N LEU A 151 -12.04 -3.24 13.80
CA LEU A 151 -11.68 -1.85 14.04
C LEU A 151 -10.25 -1.55 13.58
N ILE A 152 -10.02 -0.33 13.14
CA ILE A 152 -8.68 0.17 12.83
C ILE A 152 -7.93 0.43 14.14
N GLU A 153 -6.65 0.08 14.18
CA GLU A 153 -5.73 0.42 15.26
C GLU A 153 -4.83 1.58 14.82
N GLY A 154 -4.86 2.67 15.58
CA GLY A 154 -4.06 3.86 15.31
C GLY A 154 -4.51 4.66 14.09
N ILE A 155 -3.56 5.21 13.36
CA ILE A 155 -3.80 6.10 12.21
C ILE A 155 -3.79 5.27 10.91
N PRO A 156 -4.86 5.28 10.10
CA PRO A 156 -4.87 4.60 8.82
C PRO A 156 -3.88 5.25 7.84
N THR A 157 -3.15 4.44 7.09
CA THR A 157 -2.19 4.88 6.05
C THR A 157 -2.91 5.35 4.78
N PHE A 158 -3.85 6.25 4.92
CA PHE A 158 -4.66 6.81 3.84
C PHE A 158 -4.54 8.34 3.84
N ARG A 159 -4.25 8.95 2.69
CA ARG A 159 -4.04 10.40 2.50
C ARG A 159 -3.03 10.97 3.50
N GLU A 160 -3.43 11.96 4.31
CA GLU A 160 -2.60 12.58 5.35
C GLU A 160 -2.06 11.56 6.37
N GLY A 161 -2.78 10.48 6.59
CA GLY A 161 -2.36 9.40 7.49
C GLY A 161 -1.04 8.74 7.06
N LYS A 162 -0.71 8.69 5.77
CA LYS A 162 0.62 8.23 5.31
C LYS A 162 1.72 9.14 5.85
N VAL A 163 1.51 10.46 5.82
CA VAL A 163 2.47 11.46 6.35
C VAL A 163 2.63 11.30 7.87
N GLU A 164 1.52 11.19 8.58
CA GLU A 164 1.55 11.06 10.04
C GLU A 164 2.26 9.78 10.47
N ARG A 165 1.97 8.64 9.84
CA ARG A 165 2.61 7.34 10.10
C ARG A 165 4.11 7.38 9.78
N LEU A 166 4.50 7.98 8.66
CA LEU A 166 5.91 8.18 8.32
C LEU A 166 6.63 9.04 9.39
N ASN A 167 6.02 10.12 9.84
CA ASN A 167 6.59 11.00 10.86
C ASN A 167 6.70 10.30 12.23
N GLN A 168 5.71 9.50 12.63
CA GLN A 168 5.78 8.68 13.84
C GLN A 168 6.93 7.68 13.76
N TRP A 169 7.08 7.00 12.62
CA TRP A 169 8.17 6.05 12.40
C TRP A 169 9.55 6.74 12.44
N LYS A 170 9.71 7.88 11.76
CA LYS A 170 10.95 8.67 11.80
C LYS A 170 11.32 9.06 13.22
N LYS A 171 10.35 9.54 14.00
CA LYS A 171 10.54 9.92 15.41
C LYS A 171 10.94 8.70 16.26
N ALA A 172 10.27 7.58 16.13
CA ALA A 172 10.53 6.37 16.91
C ALA A 172 11.92 5.77 16.61
N ASN A 173 12.45 5.98 15.41
CA ASN A 173 13.77 5.48 14.99
C ASN A 173 14.87 6.54 15.05
N ASN A 174 14.60 7.74 15.62
CA ASN A 174 15.53 8.87 15.69
C ASN A 174 16.08 9.30 14.33
N ILE A 175 15.29 9.19 13.28
CA ILE A 175 15.67 9.52 11.91
C ILE A 175 15.30 10.98 11.64
N ASN A 176 16.31 11.82 11.53
CA ASN A 176 16.19 13.23 11.18
C ASN A 176 16.86 13.48 9.82
N ASN A 177 16.43 14.53 9.12
CA ASN A 177 17.07 14.98 7.89
C ASN A 177 17.23 13.88 6.81
N THR A 178 16.11 13.32 6.37
CA THR A 178 16.05 12.22 5.40
C THR A 178 15.71 12.76 4.02
N TYR A 179 16.43 12.31 2.99
CA TYR A 179 16.06 12.53 1.59
C TYR A 179 15.10 11.40 1.16
N ILE A 180 13.90 11.78 0.75
CA ILE A 180 12.81 10.85 0.45
C ILE A 180 12.61 10.77 -1.07
N TYR A 181 12.78 9.58 -1.64
CA TYR A 181 12.24 9.22 -2.94
C TYR A 181 10.86 8.61 -2.71
N PHE A 182 9.84 9.08 -3.44
CA PHE A 182 8.49 8.55 -3.30
C PHE A 182 7.88 8.19 -4.65
N TYR A 183 7.45 6.93 -4.77
CA TYR A 183 6.81 6.36 -5.95
C TYR A 183 5.33 6.15 -5.66
N THR A 184 4.45 6.66 -6.53
CA THR A 184 2.99 6.54 -6.38
C THR A 184 2.28 6.75 -7.71
N ASP A 185 1.09 6.14 -7.84
CA ASP A 185 0.17 6.32 -8.96
C ASP A 185 -0.98 7.30 -8.63
N SER A 186 -1.22 7.58 -7.34
CA SER A 186 -2.48 8.16 -6.87
C SER A 186 -2.37 9.60 -6.37
N SER A 187 -3.31 10.43 -6.81
CA SER A 187 -3.50 11.78 -6.27
C SER A 187 -3.91 11.81 -4.79
N ASN A 188 -4.37 10.70 -4.21
CA ASN A 188 -4.57 10.59 -2.76
C ASN A 188 -3.28 10.68 -1.96
N ASP A 189 -2.14 10.44 -2.60
CA ASP A 189 -0.82 10.50 -2.00
C ASP A 189 -0.15 11.88 -2.10
N LEU A 190 -0.83 12.88 -2.66
CA LEU A 190 -0.31 14.25 -2.75
C LEU A 190 0.20 14.80 -1.41
N PRO A 191 -0.45 14.52 -0.24
CA PRO A 191 0.11 14.95 1.04
C PRO A 191 1.53 14.43 1.28
N LEU A 192 1.83 13.17 0.92
CA LEU A 192 3.16 12.58 1.04
C LEU A 192 4.09 13.03 -0.09
N CYS A 193 3.58 13.23 -1.31
CA CYS A 193 4.35 13.80 -2.41
C CYS A 193 4.95 15.15 -2.04
N TYR A 194 4.19 16.02 -1.37
CA TYR A 194 4.70 17.33 -0.90
C TYR A 194 5.73 17.27 0.23
N GLN A 195 5.90 16.11 0.87
CA GLN A 195 6.94 15.87 1.89
C GLN A 195 8.19 15.20 1.31
N ALA A 196 8.09 14.66 0.09
CA ALA A 196 9.18 13.98 -0.58
C ALA A 196 10.13 14.98 -1.27
N ASP A 197 11.44 14.66 -1.28
CA ASP A 197 12.44 15.42 -2.00
C ASP A 197 12.46 15.10 -3.50
N HIS A 198 12.05 13.88 -3.88
CA HIS A 198 11.96 13.41 -5.26
C HIS A 198 10.72 12.53 -5.42
N VAL A 199 9.76 13.00 -6.20
CA VAL A 199 8.53 12.28 -6.51
C VAL A 199 8.65 11.65 -7.89
N ILE A 200 8.25 10.38 -7.97
CA ILE A 200 8.15 9.62 -9.23
C ILE A 200 6.70 9.16 -9.35
N ALA A 201 5.97 9.76 -10.28
CA ALA A 201 4.61 9.38 -10.61
C ALA A 201 4.63 8.17 -11.55
N VAL A 202 4.14 7.01 -11.07
CA VAL A 202 4.15 5.74 -11.81
C VAL A 202 2.72 5.41 -12.22
N ASN A 203 2.47 5.22 -13.52
CA ASN A 203 1.13 4.88 -14.04
C ASN A 203 0.01 5.79 -13.49
N ALA A 204 0.34 7.05 -13.26
CA ALA A 204 -0.40 7.99 -12.42
C ALA A 204 -1.82 8.29 -12.91
N ASP A 205 -2.74 8.51 -11.98
CA ASP A 205 -4.07 9.05 -12.27
C ASP A 205 -3.99 10.46 -12.89
N SER A 206 -5.04 10.89 -13.58
CA SER A 206 -5.06 12.15 -14.33
C SER A 206 -4.78 13.38 -13.46
N LYS A 207 -5.18 13.38 -12.19
CA LYS A 207 -4.97 14.49 -11.26
C LYS A 207 -3.51 14.53 -10.77
N LEU A 208 -2.91 13.36 -10.56
CA LEU A 208 -1.47 13.28 -10.22
C LEU A 208 -0.61 13.65 -11.43
N VAL A 209 -0.97 13.21 -12.66
CA VAL A 209 -0.29 13.63 -13.91
C VAL A 209 -0.29 15.13 -14.02
N GLN A 210 -1.46 15.79 -13.89
CA GLN A 210 -1.52 17.25 -13.95
C GLN A 210 -0.61 17.91 -12.91
N THR A 211 -0.63 17.42 -11.67
CA THR A 211 0.23 17.95 -10.59
C THR A 211 1.71 17.72 -10.88
N ALA A 212 2.06 16.55 -11.41
CA ALA A 212 3.43 16.20 -11.79
C ALA A 212 3.97 17.12 -12.88
N ASP A 213 3.15 17.46 -13.90
CA ASP A 213 3.50 18.42 -14.93
C ASP A 213 3.75 19.82 -14.34
N GLU A 214 2.86 20.31 -13.45
CA GLU A 214 2.98 21.61 -12.79
C GLU A 214 4.23 21.70 -11.88
N LYS A 215 4.61 20.60 -11.25
CA LYS A 215 5.74 20.52 -10.30
C LYS A 215 7.04 20.04 -10.94
N ALA A 216 7.03 19.68 -12.22
CA ALA A 216 8.13 19.02 -12.92
C ALA A 216 8.62 17.75 -12.19
N TRP A 217 7.68 16.96 -11.65
CA TRP A 217 7.99 15.66 -11.08
C TRP A 217 8.25 14.63 -12.16
N GLU A 218 9.09 13.66 -11.86
CA GLU A 218 9.37 12.54 -12.76
C GLU A 218 8.12 11.69 -12.99
N GLN A 219 7.89 11.26 -14.23
CA GLN A 219 6.78 10.38 -14.59
C GLN A 219 7.33 9.13 -15.26
N GLN A 220 6.83 7.97 -14.85
CA GLN A 220 7.22 6.68 -15.41
C GLN A 220 5.99 5.85 -15.77
N HIS A 221 6.10 5.04 -16.81
CA HIS A 221 5.10 4.05 -17.18
C HIS A 221 5.71 2.66 -17.05
N TRP A 222 5.09 1.81 -16.21
CA TRP A 222 5.50 0.45 -15.98
C TRP A 222 4.48 -0.53 -16.56
N GLU A 223 4.97 -1.63 -17.10
CA GLU A 223 4.15 -2.67 -17.71
C GLU A 223 4.59 -4.06 -17.20
N LEU A 224 3.64 -4.98 -17.15
CA LEU A 224 3.95 -6.39 -16.95
C LEU A 224 4.63 -6.93 -18.20
N ASN A 225 5.65 -7.77 -18.03
CA ASN A 225 6.25 -8.50 -19.14
C ASN A 225 5.17 -9.42 -19.77
N LYS A 226 4.99 -9.33 -21.08
CA LYS A 226 4.12 -10.22 -21.85
C LYS A 226 4.70 -11.62 -21.94
#